data_55add16050d050a4a47bc07bbfa65d51
#
_entry.id   55add16050d050a4a47bc07bbfa65d51
#
_cell.length_a   1.000
_cell.length_b   1.000
_cell.length_c   1.000
_cell.angle_alpha   90.00
_cell.angle_beta   90.00
_cell.angle_gamma   90.00
#
_symmetry.space_group_name_H-M   'P 1'
#
loop_
_entity.id
_entity.type
_entity.pdbx_description
1 polymer ?
#
loop_
_entity_poly.entity_id
_entity_poly.type
_entity_poly.pdbx_seq_one_letter_code
_entity_poly.pdbx_strand_id
1 'polypeptide(L)'
;KVEEAMGGVLFIDEVYALKRAGNSEADYGQEAIDTLCKLMDEYKGKFVVVAAGYPEETAVFIKSNPGLASRFKLKMNIEPYAPSEMCEILKFHAKKQHFRFSEELENLLPDFCENWVETADPEEWGNAREAVNLINDMGRAYSNDAAKETIRENDIEYGILDIRHIPKEFEKHLQPISESRKKVLENLQNMVGLANVKEMVNTIRNRMLSGRQSDPGHYIFIGNPGTGKTTVARYFGQIMRNLGMLKRGHVVEYTATDLMNEVFNRENNGNFVEVAKKALDGILFIDEAYLLEQDKTGRGESILGALLSYMENNHDRLCVIVAGYEDEMNDLIEHNPGYKNRFKQTIRFDNYTGEELTEI
;
A
#
# COMPACT_ATOMS: atom_id res chain seq x y z
N LYS A 1 14.22 30.12 -17.99
CA LYS A 1 13.70 28.75 -18.18
C LYS A 1 12.49 28.70 -19.10
N VAL A 2 11.48 29.60 -18.93
CA VAL A 2 10.34 29.65 -19.86
C VAL A 2 10.78 29.99 -21.28
N GLU A 3 11.69 30.97 -21.45
CA GLU A 3 12.25 31.32 -22.75
C GLU A 3 13.01 30.15 -23.41
N GLU A 4 13.71 29.36 -22.62
CA GLU A 4 14.41 28.13 -23.05
C GLU A 4 13.45 27.02 -23.50
N ALA A 5 12.22 27.04 -22.99
CA ALA A 5 11.18 26.05 -23.29
C ALA A 5 10.29 26.42 -24.48
N MET A 6 10.55 27.57 -25.14
CA MET A 6 9.75 28.01 -26.30
C MET A 6 9.83 27.00 -27.45
N GLY A 7 8.67 26.63 -27.96
CA GLY A 7 8.52 25.58 -28.98
C GLY A 7 8.58 24.13 -28.42
N GLY A 8 8.67 23.97 -27.11
CA GLY A 8 8.83 22.68 -26.45
C GLY A 8 8.00 22.55 -25.15
N VAL A 9 8.58 21.87 -24.16
CA VAL A 9 7.95 21.54 -22.88
C VAL A 9 8.77 22.11 -21.73
N LEU A 10 8.11 22.81 -20.81
CA LEU A 10 8.64 23.14 -19.49
C LEU A 10 8.15 22.07 -18.52
N PHE A 11 9.04 21.17 -18.11
CA PHE A 11 8.76 20.15 -17.11
C PHE A 11 9.19 20.65 -15.72
N ILE A 12 8.27 20.62 -14.77
CA ILE A 12 8.51 21.03 -13.38
C ILE A 12 8.21 19.82 -12.49
N ASP A 13 9.26 19.22 -11.98
CA ASP A 13 9.14 18.11 -11.02
C ASP A 13 8.95 18.63 -9.60
N GLU A 14 8.25 17.87 -8.76
CA GLU A 14 7.89 18.24 -7.39
C GLU A 14 7.34 19.67 -7.29
N VAL A 15 6.41 20.00 -8.18
CA VAL A 15 5.90 21.37 -8.37
C VAL A 15 5.40 22.03 -7.08
N TYR A 16 4.93 21.25 -6.11
CA TYR A 16 4.50 21.73 -4.79
C TYR A 16 5.65 22.30 -3.94
N ALA A 17 6.91 22.01 -4.28
CA ALA A 17 8.08 22.60 -3.61
C ALA A 17 8.12 24.11 -3.79
N LEU A 18 7.54 24.66 -4.86
CA LEU A 18 7.41 26.11 -5.06
C LEU A 18 6.61 26.78 -3.94
N LYS A 19 5.65 26.08 -3.30
CA LYS A 19 4.86 26.61 -2.19
C LYS A 19 5.55 26.45 -0.83
N ARG A 20 6.39 25.41 -0.63
CA ARG A 20 7.11 25.17 0.61
C ARG A 20 8.21 26.20 0.89
N ALA A 21 8.69 26.88 -0.13
CA ALA A 21 9.75 27.90 0.00
C ALA A 21 9.30 29.20 0.72
N GLY A 22 8.02 29.35 1.02
CA GLY A 22 7.39 30.60 1.46
C GLY A 22 7.33 30.86 2.99
N ASN A 23 8.22 30.25 3.80
CA ASN A 23 8.29 30.56 5.24
C ASN A 23 9.24 31.72 5.63
N SER A 24 9.77 32.45 4.66
CA SER A 24 10.62 33.65 4.86
C SER A 24 9.91 34.90 4.34
N GLU A 25 10.27 36.08 4.85
CA GLU A 25 9.67 37.40 4.51
C GLU A 25 9.66 37.74 3.00
N ALA A 26 10.32 36.96 2.15
CA ALA A 26 10.26 37.05 0.68
C ALA A 26 9.73 35.71 0.14
N ASP A 27 8.45 35.67 -0.23
CA ASP A 27 7.80 34.50 -0.82
C ASP A 27 8.14 34.38 -2.32
N TYR A 28 9.38 33.97 -2.62
CA TYR A 28 9.86 33.73 -3.99
C TYR A 28 9.04 32.63 -4.70
N GLY A 29 8.42 31.71 -3.95
CA GLY A 29 7.61 30.66 -4.53
C GLY A 29 6.32 31.21 -5.11
N GLN A 30 5.64 32.10 -4.41
CA GLN A 30 4.42 32.75 -4.89
C GLN A 30 4.72 33.65 -6.10
N GLU A 31 5.82 34.38 -6.06
CA GLU A 31 6.26 35.23 -7.21
C GLU A 31 6.54 34.37 -8.45
N ALA A 32 7.17 33.20 -8.27
CA ALA A 32 7.42 32.27 -9.36
C ALA A 32 6.12 31.72 -9.96
N ILE A 33 5.13 31.38 -9.11
CA ILE A 33 3.80 30.89 -9.53
C ILE A 33 3.09 31.98 -10.34
N ASP A 34 3.03 33.21 -9.84
CA ASP A 34 2.34 34.32 -10.50
C ASP A 34 3.00 34.67 -11.81
N THR A 35 4.35 34.64 -11.86
CA THR A 35 5.14 34.85 -13.09
C THR A 35 4.85 33.72 -14.09
N LEU A 36 4.83 32.45 -13.64
CA LEU A 36 4.50 31.32 -14.51
C LEU A 36 3.10 31.47 -15.11
N CYS A 37 2.10 31.80 -14.30
CA CYS A 37 0.73 32.03 -14.76
C CYS A 37 0.68 33.14 -15.82
N LYS A 38 1.38 34.24 -15.62
CA LYS A 38 1.48 35.38 -16.59
C LYS A 38 2.08 34.90 -17.89
N LEU A 39 3.22 34.20 -17.84
CA LEU A 39 3.92 33.74 -19.05
C LEU A 39 3.15 32.68 -19.82
N MET A 40 2.37 31.81 -19.12
CA MET A 40 1.47 30.86 -19.78
C MET A 40 0.36 31.55 -20.60
N ASP A 41 -0.11 32.72 -20.18
CA ASP A 41 -1.06 33.51 -20.95
C ASP A 41 -0.39 34.27 -22.11
N GLU A 42 0.73 34.95 -21.83
CA GLU A 42 1.47 35.77 -22.82
C GLU A 42 1.97 34.91 -23.98
N TYR A 43 2.46 33.71 -23.68
CA TYR A 43 3.00 32.75 -24.65
C TYR A 43 2.09 31.57 -24.93
N LYS A 44 0.78 31.78 -24.84
CA LYS A 44 -0.22 30.72 -25.07
C LYS A 44 0.00 30.04 -26.43
N GLY A 45 0.12 28.71 -26.40
CA GLY A 45 0.33 27.86 -27.57
C GLY A 45 1.78 27.84 -28.08
N LYS A 46 2.73 28.53 -27.43
CA LYS A 46 4.14 28.51 -27.80
C LYS A 46 4.98 27.52 -27.00
N PHE A 47 4.48 27.03 -25.86
CA PHE A 47 5.10 25.98 -25.06
C PHE A 47 4.04 25.25 -24.24
N VAL A 48 4.38 24.08 -23.73
CA VAL A 48 3.55 23.27 -22.84
C VAL A 48 4.20 23.24 -21.45
N VAL A 49 3.40 23.39 -20.41
CA VAL A 49 3.88 23.18 -19.03
C VAL A 49 3.36 21.82 -18.53
N VAL A 50 4.29 21.01 -18.04
CA VAL A 50 3.99 19.76 -17.35
C VAL A 50 4.45 19.90 -15.90
N ALA A 51 3.50 19.86 -14.97
CA ALA A 51 3.75 19.88 -13.54
C ALA A 51 3.63 18.45 -13.02
N ALA A 52 4.70 17.93 -12.44
CA ALA A 52 4.76 16.59 -11.87
C ALA A 52 4.93 16.65 -10.34
N GLY A 53 4.51 15.59 -9.67
CA GLY A 53 4.64 15.43 -8.24
C GLY A 53 3.66 14.40 -7.70
N TYR A 54 3.68 14.16 -6.40
CA TYR A 54 2.72 13.27 -5.75
C TYR A 54 1.28 13.76 -5.96
N PRO A 55 0.32 12.85 -6.17
CA PRO A 55 -1.04 13.24 -6.60
C PRO A 55 -1.73 14.22 -5.66
N GLU A 56 -1.58 14.04 -4.37
CA GLU A 56 -2.25 14.84 -3.33
C GLU A 56 -1.65 16.22 -3.19
N GLU A 57 -0.32 16.28 -3.03
CA GLU A 57 0.44 17.52 -2.92
C GLU A 57 0.25 18.38 -4.18
N THR A 58 0.28 17.74 -5.35
CA THR A 58 0.04 18.41 -6.62
C THR A 58 -1.40 18.95 -6.70
N ALA A 59 -2.39 18.19 -6.24
CA ALA A 59 -3.78 18.64 -6.22
C ALA A 59 -3.99 19.83 -5.27
N VAL A 60 -3.38 19.78 -4.08
CA VAL A 60 -3.39 20.89 -3.11
C VAL A 60 -2.69 22.12 -3.69
N PHE A 61 -1.53 21.93 -4.34
CA PHE A 61 -0.78 23.00 -5.00
C PHE A 61 -1.62 23.68 -6.10
N ILE A 62 -2.21 22.92 -7.02
CA ILE A 62 -3.05 23.46 -8.10
C ILE A 62 -4.27 24.20 -7.56
N LYS A 63 -4.95 23.67 -6.55
CA LYS A 63 -6.12 24.31 -5.91
C LYS A 63 -5.77 25.57 -5.13
N SER A 64 -4.54 25.72 -4.69
CA SER A 64 -4.11 26.87 -3.86
C SER A 64 -4.08 28.20 -4.63
N ASN A 65 -4.06 28.16 -5.97
CA ASN A 65 -4.04 29.35 -6.82
C ASN A 65 -5.07 29.21 -7.96
N PRO A 66 -6.11 30.05 -8.01
CA PRO A 66 -7.12 30.02 -9.07
C PRO A 66 -6.54 30.14 -10.47
N GLY A 67 -5.40 30.85 -10.61
CA GLY A 67 -4.67 30.98 -11.87
C GLY A 67 -4.11 29.65 -12.34
N LEU A 68 -3.53 28.84 -11.47
CA LEU A 68 -3.08 27.47 -11.77
C LEU A 68 -4.26 26.58 -12.14
N ALA A 69 -5.31 26.56 -11.32
CA ALA A 69 -6.48 25.70 -11.52
C ALA A 69 -7.16 25.93 -12.89
N SER A 70 -7.15 27.18 -13.39
CA SER A 70 -7.74 27.52 -14.69
C SER A 70 -6.87 27.08 -15.89
N ARG A 71 -5.57 26.87 -15.70
CA ARG A 71 -4.59 26.56 -16.75
C ARG A 71 -4.25 25.09 -16.84
N PHE A 72 -4.12 24.41 -15.69
CA PHE A 72 -3.88 22.96 -15.63
C PHE A 72 -5.19 22.18 -15.72
N LYS A 73 -5.69 21.98 -16.93
CA LYS A 73 -6.98 21.29 -17.19
C LYS A 73 -6.83 19.80 -17.39
N LEU A 74 -5.67 19.34 -17.81
CA LEU A 74 -5.38 17.93 -18.05
C LEU A 74 -4.66 17.35 -16.84
N LYS A 75 -5.20 16.27 -16.27
CA LYS A 75 -4.56 15.51 -15.22
C LYS A 75 -4.29 14.11 -15.75
N MET A 76 -3.05 13.65 -15.59
CA MET A 76 -2.63 12.29 -15.89
C MET A 76 -2.15 11.62 -14.62
N ASN A 77 -2.74 10.50 -14.25
CA ASN A 77 -2.23 9.66 -13.18
C ASN A 77 -1.27 8.64 -13.77
N ILE A 78 -0.11 8.49 -13.16
CA ILE A 78 0.85 7.44 -13.50
C ILE A 78 0.76 6.42 -12.37
N GLU A 79 0.17 5.26 -12.70
CA GLU A 79 0.02 4.17 -11.74
C GLU A 79 1.38 3.49 -11.46
N PRO A 80 1.58 2.92 -10.26
CA PRO A 80 2.73 2.07 -9.99
C PRO A 80 2.78 0.89 -10.94
N TYR A 81 3.98 0.44 -11.27
CA TYR A 81 4.16 -0.71 -12.14
C TYR A 81 3.57 -1.98 -11.56
N ALA A 82 2.89 -2.76 -12.41
CA ALA A 82 2.43 -4.08 -12.07
C ALA A 82 3.62 -5.06 -11.89
N PRO A 83 3.46 -6.18 -11.18
CA PRO A 83 4.51 -7.18 -11.00
C PRO A 83 5.14 -7.67 -12.32
N SER A 84 4.33 -7.91 -13.35
CA SER A 84 4.81 -8.30 -14.67
C SER A 84 5.66 -7.21 -15.35
N GLU A 85 5.27 -5.95 -15.20
CA GLU A 85 6.03 -4.81 -15.72
C GLU A 85 7.35 -4.64 -14.97
N MET A 86 7.37 -4.84 -13.65
CA MET A 86 8.60 -4.84 -12.86
C MET A 86 9.56 -5.94 -13.29
N CYS A 87 9.06 -7.11 -13.64
CA CYS A 87 9.85 -8.20 -14.19
C CYS A 87 10.53 -7.80 -15.51
N GLU A 88 9.78 -7.16 -16.41
CA GLU A 88 10.34 -6.66 -17.69
C GLU A 88 11.34 -5.51 -17.46
N ILE A 89 11.11 -4.65 -16.48
CA ILE A 89 12.06 -3.59 -16.11
C ILE A 89 13.36 -4.18 -15.58
N LEU A 90 13.31 -5.22 -14.72
CA LEU A 90 14.50 -5.93 -14.25
C LEU A 90 15.28 -6.52 -15.43
N LYS A 91 14.61 -7.25 -16.33
CA LYS A 91 15.22 -7.84 -17.53
C LYS A 91 15.86 -6.77 -18.44
N PHE A 92 15.16 -5.66 -18.63
CA PHE A 92 15.67 -4.55 -19.44
C PHE A 92 16.94 -3.94 -18.84
N HIS A 93 16.96 -3.67 -17.53
CA HIS A 93 18.13 -3.07 -16.87
C HIS A 93 19.29 -4.06 -16.75
N ALA A 94 19.05 -5.34 -16.51
CA ALA A 94 20.07 -6.37 -16.56
C ALA A 94 20.74 -6.41 -17.94
N LYS A 95 19.95 -6.47 -19.02
CA LYS A 95 20.46 -6.45 -20.40
C LYS A 95 21.24 -5.18 -20.71
N LYS A 96 20.78 -4.02 -20.26
CA LYS A 96 21.46 -2.71 -20.47
C LYS A 96 22.84 -2.67 -19.81
N GLN A 97 23.02 -3.44 -18.73
CA GLN A 97 24.30 -3.57 -18.01
C GLN A 97 25.10 -4.83 -18.44
N HIS A 98 24.77 -5.43 -19.59
CA HIS A 98 25.40 -6.65 -20.09
C HIS A 98 25.27 -7.86 -19.16
N PHE A 99 24.12 -7.97 -18.47
CA PHE A 99 23.77 -9.16 -17.67
C PHE A 99 22.60 -9.92 -18.29
N ARG A 100 22.54 -11.22 -18.00
CA ARG A 100 21.38 -12.09 -18.17
C ARG A 100 21.11 -12.83 -16.87
N PHE A 101 19.90 -13.25 -16.66
CA PHE A 101 19.57 -14.12 -15.54
C PHE A 101 19.88 -15.57 -15.86
N SER A 102 20.27 -16.37 -14.85
CA SER A 102 20.31 -17.81 -14.98
C SER A 102 18.91 -18.36 -15.26
N GLU A 103 18.81 -19.54 -15.89
CA GLU A 103 17.53 -20.18 -16.16
C GLU A 103 16.70 -20.38 -14.88
N GLU A 104 17.37 -20.78 -13.80
CA GLU A 104 16.74 -20.95 -12.49
C GLU A 104 16.13 -19.64 -11.97
N LEU A 105 16.89 -18.53 -11.98
CA LEU A 105 16.41 -17.24 -11.53
C LEU A 105 15.33 -16.68 -12.49
N GLU A 106 15.47 -16.86 -13.79
CA GLU A 106 14.50 -16.38 -14.76
C GLU A 106 13.13 -17.03 -14.57
N ASN A 107 13.08 -18.31 -14.19
CA ASN A 107 11.84 -19.02 -13.84
C ASN A 107 11.21 -18.52 -12.53
N LEU A 108 12.00 -18.01 -11.60
CA LEU A 108 11.50 -17.45 -10.32
C LEU A 108 11.12 -15.98 -10.40
N LEU A 109 11.58 -15.25 -11.43
CA LEU A 109 11.33 -13.80 -11.53
C LEU A 109 9.85 -13.40 -11.46
N PRO A 110 8.91 -14.11 -12.08
CA PRO A 110 7.48 -13.76 -11.96
C PRO A 110 6.99 -13.77 -10.51
N ASP A 111 7.24 -14.86 -9.78
CA ASP A 111 6.87 -15.02 -8.38
C ASP A 111 7.63 -14.02 -7.48
N PHE A 112 8.90 -13.81 -7.76
CA PHE A 112 9.72 -12.81 -7.08
C PHE A 112 9.13 -11.40 -7.22
N CYS A 113 8.82 -10.96 -8.45
CA CYS A 113 8.27 -9.63 -8.69
C CYS A 113 6.88 -9.46 -8.07
N GLU A 114 6.04 -10.50 -8.13
CA GLU A 114 4.74 -10.48 -7.49
C GLU A 114 4.87 -10.32 -5.97
N ASN A 115 5.68 -11.15 -5.31
CA ASN A 115 5.96 -11.03 -3.88
C ASN A 115 6.57 -9.68 -3.50
N TRP A 116 7.49 -9.18 -4.32
CA TRP A 116 8.20 -7.93 -4.06
C TRP A 116 7.26 -6.72 -4.13
N VAL A 117 6.55 -6.54 -5.25
CA VAL A 117 5.62 -5.42 -5.45
C VAL A 117 4.50 -5.44 -4.42
N GLU A 118 3.96 -6.62 -4.10
CA GLU A 118 2.84 -6.75 -3.18
C GLU A 118 3.20 -6.51 -1.71
N THR A 119 4.45 -6.74 -1.33
CA THR A 119 4.94 -6.49 0.04
C THR A 119 5.63 -5.14 0.21
N ALA A 120 5.76 -4.37 -0.88
CA ALA A 120 6.37 -3.05 -0.85
C ALA A 120 5.51 -2.05 -0.07
N ASP A 121 6.16 -1.20 0.74
CA ASP A 121 5.50 -0.09 1.38
C ASP A 121 5.10 0.97 0.33
N PRO A 122 3.84 1.34 0.23
CA PRO A 122 3.39 2.32 -0.76
C PRO A 122 4.06 3.68 -0.66
N GLU A 123 4.42 4.10 0.57
CA GLU A 123 5.01 5.41 0.83
C GLU A 123 6.50 5.44 0.49
N GLU A 124 7.18 4.29 0.58
CA GLU A 124 8.61 4.15 0.31
C GLU A 124 8.93 3.52 -1.05
N TRP A 125 7.92 2.98 -1.75
CA TRP A 125 8.12 2.23 -2.97
C TRP A 125 8.65 3.07 -4.14
N GLY A 126 9.92 2.87 -4.48
CA GLY A 126 10.60 3.57 -5.58
C GLY A 126 10.28 3.09 -7.00
N ASN A 127 9.36 2.12 -7.17
CA ASN A 127 9.00 1.56 -8.47
C ASN A 127 10.23 1.12 -9.30
N ALA A 128 10.34 1.57 -10.56
CA ALA A 128 11.47 1.23 -11.44
C ALA A 128 12.85 1.56 -10.85
N ARG A 129 12.94 2.53 -9.94
CA ARG A 129 14.20 2.88 -9.26
C ARG A 129 14.70 1.73 -8.41
N GLU A 130 13.79 1.02 -7.75
CA GLU A 130 14.12 -0.17 -6.96
C GLU A 130 14.69 -1.31 -7.84
N ALA A 131 14.12 -1.51 -9.03
CA ALA A 131 14.63 -2.49 -9.98
C ALA A 131 16.06 -2.16 -10.44
N VAL A 132 16.34 -0.87 -10.68
CA VAL A 132 17.70 -0.42 -11.04
C VAL A 132 18.68 -0.66 -9.89
N ASN A 133 18.27 -0.35 -8.66
CA ASN A 133 19.10 -0.56 -7.47
C ASN A 133 19.41 -2.04 -7.28
N LEU A 134 18.40 -2.90 -7.38
CA LEU A 134 18.57 -4.35 -7.26
C LEU A 134 19.55 -4.90 -8.31
N ILE A 135 19.41 -4.50 -9.58
CA ILE A 135 20.35 -4.94 -10.64
C ILE A 135 21.78 -4.44 -10.36
N ASN A 136 21.94 -3.21 -9.85
CA ASN A 136 23.25 -2.69 -9.48
C ASN A 136 23.88 -3.51 -8.34
N ASP A 137 23.12 -3.88 -7.33
CA ASP A 137 23.61 -4.65 -6.19
C ASP A 137 23.94 -6.09 -6.59
N MET A 138 23.09 -6.72 -7.41
CA MET A 138 23.38 -8.03 -8.00
C MET A 138 24.65 -8.00 -8.87
N GLY A 139 24.83 -6.94 -9.67
CA GLY A 139 26.05 -6.76 -10.49
C GLY A 139 27.31 -6.60 -9.64
N ARG A 140 27.21 -5.91 -8.50
CA ARG A 140 28.33 -5.82 -7.52
C ARG A 140 28.64 -7.18 -6.90
N ALA A 141 27.61 -7.94 -6.53
CA ALA A 141 27.78 -9.29 -5.98
C ALA A 141 28.45 -10.20 -7.02
N TYR A 142 27.99 -10.18 -8.27
CA TYR A 142 28.60 -10.90 -9.39
C TYR A 142 30.07 -10.54 -9.58
N SER A 143 30.41 -9.24 -9.59
CA SER A 143 31.80 -8.78 -9.76
C SER A 143 32.71 -9.23 -8.62
N ASN A 144 32.18 -9.28 -7.38
CA ASN A 144 32.94 -9.79 -6.23
C ASN A 144 33.21 -11.29 -6.32
N ASP A 145 32.26 -12.07 -6.85
CA ASP A 145 32.44 -13.51 -7.05
C ASP A 145 33.37 -13.80 -8.24
N ALA A 146 33.21 -13.04 -9.32
CA ALA A 146 34.08 -13.14 -10.50
C ALA A 146 35.55 -12.80 -10.15
N ALA A 147 35.81 -11.87 -9.24
CA ALA A 147 37.15 -11.54 -8.78
C ALA A 147 37.80 -12.67 -7.95
N LYS A 148 37.04 -13.58 -7.36
CA LYS A 148 37.52 -14.74 -6.62
C LYS A 148 37.81 -15.96 -7.54
N GLU A 149 37.08 -16.05 -8.65
CA GLU A 149 37.26 -17.11 -9.65
C GLU A 149 38.09 -16.53 -10.79
N THR A 150 39.21 -17.23 -11.20
CA THR A 150 40.01 -16.84 -12.36
C THR A 150 39.19 -17.10 -13.63
N ILE A 151 38.34 -16.15 -14.04
CA ILE A 151 37.53 -16.25 -15.22
C ILE A 151 38.40 -16.03 -16.44
N ARG A 152 38.39 -16.98 -17.38
CA ARG A 152 39.08 -16.85 -18.66
C ARG A 152 38.40 -15.80 -19.52
N GLU A 153 39.10 -14.76 -19.92
CA GLU A 153 38.64 -13.55 -20.61
C GLU A 153 37.90 -13.76 -21.95
N ASN A 154 37.81 -14.95 -22.50
CA ASN A 154 37.43 -15.15 -23.89
C ASN A 154 35.97 -15.55 -24.18
N ASP A 155 35.11 -15.72 -23.19
CA ASP A 155 33.76 -16.27 -23.42
C ASP A 155 32.58 -15.45 -22.86
N ILE A 156 32.77 -14.20 -22.41
CA ILE A 156 31.70 -13.50 -21.71
C ILE A 156 31.16 -12.31 -22.53
N GLU A 157 30.22 -12.59 -23.40
CA GLU A 157 29.36 -11.54 -24.01
C GLU A 157 28.39 -10.92 -22.96
N TYR A 158 28.00 -11.71 -21.94
CA TYR A 158 27.10 -11.31 -20.84
C TYR A 158 27.49 -11.99 -19.54
N GLY A 159 27.47 -11.23 -18.44
CA GLY A 159 27.52 -11.80 -17.08
C GLY A 159 26.19 -12.51 -16.73
N ILE A 160 26.27 -13.62 -15.98
CA ILE A 160 25.07 -14.36 -15.56
C ILE A 160 24.76 -14.04 -14.09
N LEU A 161 23.64 -13.34 -13.87
CA LEU A 161 23.09 -13.12 -12.54
C LEU A 161 22.31 -14.34 -12.07
N ASP A 162 22.64 -14.82 -10.89
CA ASP A 162 22.10 -16.02 -10.28
C ASP A 162 21.45 -15.69 -8.93
N ILE A 163 20.69 -16.61 -8.34
CA ILE A 163 20.03 -16.49 -7.03
C ILE A 163 21.01 -16.04 -5.95
N ARG A 164 22.25 -16.56 -5.96
CA ARG A 164 23.32 -16.19 -5.00
C ARG A 164 23.72 -14.71 -5.04
N HIS A 165 23.41 -13.99 -6.12
CA HIS A 165 23.71 -12.57 -6.27
C HIS A 165 22.57 -11.69 -5.75
N ILE A 166 21.43 -12.27 -5.38
CA ILE A 166 20.31 -11.53 -4.79
C ILE A 166 20.69 -11.12 -3.36
N PRO A 167 20.54 -9.83 -2.99
CA PRO A 167 20.79 -9.38 -1.64
C PRO A 167 19.87 -10.08 -0.63
N LYS A 168 20.37 -10.34 0.59
CA LYS A 168 19.67 -11.12 1.62
C LYS A 168 18.27 -10.59 1.97
N GLU A 169 18.10 -9.27 1.96
CA GLU A 169 16.82 -8.62 2.21
C GLU A 169 15.74 -8.99 1.18
N PHE A 170 16.15 -9.42 -0.02
CA PHE A 170 15.25 -9.82 -1.11
C PHE A 170 15.02 -11.34 -1.19
N GLU A 171 15.80 -12.17 -0.47
CA GLU A 171 15.65 -13.63 -0.49
C GLU A 171 14.24 -14.09 -0.10
N LYS A 172 13.56 -13.35 0.78
CA LYS A 172 12.17 -13.61 1.20
C LYS A 172 11.17 -13.61 0.03
N HIS A 173 11.49 -12.94 -1.08
CA HIS A 173 10.63 -12.83 -2.26
C HIS A 173 10.84 -13.96 -3.26
N LEU A 174 11.89 -14.79 -3.11
CA LEU A 174 12.17 -15.95 -3.97
C LEU A 174 11.25 -17.15 -3.77
N GLN A 175 10.42 -17.12 -2.71
CA GLN A 175 9.53 -18.24 -2.42
C GLN A 175 8.42 -18.33 -3.46
N PRO A 176 8.15 -19.56 -4.02
CA PRO A 176 7.02 -19.76 -4.91
C PRO A 176 5.71 -19.32 -4.26
N ILE A 177 4.88 -18.57 -4.97
CA ILE A 177 3.59 -18.07 -4.48
C ILE A 177 2.69 -19.22 -4.02
N SER A 178 2.76 -20.37 -4.71
CA SER A 178 1.99 -21.56 -4.33
C SER A 178 2.37 -22.10 -2.95
N GLU A 179 3.67 -22.06 -2.59
CA GLU A 179 4.15 -22.47 -1.25
C GLU A 179 3.81 -21.43 -0.19
N SER A 180 3.98 -20.15 -0.49
CA SER A 180 3.59 -19.07 0.40
C SER A 180 2.09 -19.13 0.74
N ARG A 181 1.24 -19.35 -0.26
CA ARG A 181 -0.21 -19.51 -0.08
C ARG A 181 -0.58 -20.70 0.80
N LYS A 182 0.07 -21.86 0.59
CA LYS A 182 -0.13 -23.05 1.44
C LYS A 182 0.31 -22.79 2.87
N LYS A 183 1.49 -22.19 3.04
CA LYS A 183 2.10 -21.93 4.34
C LYS A 183 1.25 -20.97 5.20
N VAL A 184 0.62 -19.96 4.61
CA VAL A 184 -0.28 -19.05 5.33
C VAL A 184 -1.50 -19.78 5.86
N LEU A 185 -2.12 -20.64 5.04
CA LEU A 185 -3.27 -21.47 5.47
C LEU A 185 -2.85 -22.50 6.51
N GLU A 186 -1.70 -23.14 6.34
CA GLU A 186 -1.16 -24.10 7.31
C GLU A 186 -0.85 -23.42 8.64
N ASN A 187 -0.23 -22.24 8.63
CA ASN A 187 0.05 -21.47 9.84
C ASN A 187 -1.24 -21.14 10.60
N LEU A 188 -2.30 -20.69 9.90
CA LEU A 188 -3.59 -20.45 10.54
C LEU A 188 -4.20 -21.73 11.09
N GLN A 189 -4.13 -22.85 10.36
CA GLN A 189 -4.65 -24.15 10.83
C GLN A 189 -3.88 -24.67 12.04
N ASN A 190 -2.60 -24.39 12.15
CA ASN A 190 -1.71 -24.79 13.23
C ASN A 190 -1.81 -23.87 14.47
N MET A 191 -2.48 -22.72 14.38
CA MET A 191 -2.71 -21.89 15.57
C MET A 191 -3.55 -22.67 16.59
N VAL A 192 -3.17 -22.56 17.85
CA VAL A 192 -3.90 -23.18 18.95
C VAL A 192 -5.30 -22.56 19.06
N GLY A 193 -6.33 -23.35 19.26
CA GLY A 193 -7.72 -22.89 19.37
C GLY A 193 -8.28 -22.30 18.07
N LEU A 194 -9.03 -21.20 18.18
CA LEU A 194 -9.55 -20.38 17.05
C LEU A 194 -10.45 -21.16 16.06
N ALA A 195 -11.21 -22.16 16.54
CA ALA A 195 -12.05 -23.01 15.69
C ALA A 195 -13.00 -22.18 14.78
N ASN A 196 -13.65 -21.15 15.35
CA ASN A 196 -14.59 -20.28 14.64
C ASN A 196 -13.91 -19.49 13.50
N VAL A 197 -12.67 -19.05 13.73
CA VAL A 197 -11.89 -18.32 12.73
C VAL A 197 -11.49 -19.24 11.57
N LYS A 198 -11.02 -20.45 11.88
CA LYS A 198 -10.65 -21.46 10.88
C LYS A 198 -11.84 -21.86 10.01
N GLU A 199 -13.01 -22.03 10.60
CA GLU A 199 -14.26 -22.34 9.89
C GLU A 199 -14.66 -21.19 8.96
N MET A 200 -14.55 -19.94 9.43
CA MET A 200 -14.88 -18.79 8.61
C MET A 200 -13.94 -18.63 7.41
N VAL A 201 -12.64 -18.78 7.60
CA VAL A 201 -11.67 -18.74 6.49
C VAL A 201 -11.99 -19.79 5.44
N ASN A 202 -12.34 -21.00 5.87
CA ASN A 202 -12.78 -22.07 4.97
C ASN A 202 -14.09 -21.68 4.24
N THR A 203 -15.01 -21.04 4.93
CA THR A 203 -16.27 -20.57 4.33
C THR A 203 -16.03 -19.50 3.27
N ILE A 204 -15.19 -18.51 3.55
CA ILE A 204 -14.81 -17.46 2.60
C ILE A 204 -14.13 -18.08 1.38
N ARG A 205 -13.13 -18.95 1.61
CA ARG A 205 -12.45 -19.67 0.55
C ARG A 205 -13.44 -20.42 -0.37
N ASN A 206 -14.38 -21.14 0.22
CA ASN A 206 -15.38 -21.91 -0.54
C ASN A 206 -16.33 -20.99 -1.33
N ARG A 207 -16.72 -19.85 -0.78
CA ARG A 207 -17.55 -18.84 -1.48
C ARG A 207 -16.82 -18.26 -2.69
N MET A 208 -15.53 -17.97 -2.55
CA MET A 208 -14.70 -17.49 -3.66
C MET A 208 -14.55 -18.53 -4.76
N LEU A 209 -14.16 -19.75 -4.39
CA LEU A 209 -13.99 -20.84 -5.36
C LEU A 209 -15.29 -21.13 -6.12
N SER A 210 -16.45 -20.84 -5.53
CA SER A 210 -17.76 -20.98 -6.18
C SER A 210 -18.21 -19.71 -6.94
N GLY A 211 -17.40 -18.65 -6.98
CA GLY A 211 -17.74 -17.37 -7.62
C GLY A 211 -18.86 -16.58 -6.92
N ARG A 212 -19.20 -16.94 -5.67
CA ARG A 212 -20.28 -16.30 -4.90
C ARG A 212 -19.88 -15.05 -4.14
N GLN A 213 -18.59 -14.79 -4.02
CA GLN A 213 -18.05 -13.61 -3.36
C GLN A 213 -16.93 -13.03 -4.21
N SER A 214 -17.01 -11.73 -4.49
CA SER A 214 -16.02 -10.98 -5.28
C SER A 214 -15.42 -9.81 -4.54
N ASP A 215 -15.97 -9.45 -3.36
CA ASP A 215 -15.49 -8.37 -2.52
C ASP A 215 -14.86 -8.90 -1.21
N PRO A 216 -13.90 -8.22 -0.61
CA PRO A 216 -13.27 -8.64 0.64
C PRO A 216 -14.25 -8.63 1.83
N GLY A 217 -15.29 -7.79 1.78
CA GLY A 217 -16.23 -7.60 2.89
C GLY A 217 -15.63 -6.88 4.09
N HIS A 218 -16.47 -6.71 5.14
CA HIS A 218 -16.06 -6.09 6.39
C HIS A 218 -16.49 -6.96 7.57
N TYR A 219 -15.71 -6.97 8.66
CA TYR A 219 -15.86 -7.94 9.76
C TYR A 219 -15.82 -7.26 11.13
N ILE A 220 -16.50 -7.90 12.08
CA ILE A 220 -16.44 -7.53 13.49
C ILE A 220 -15.72 -8.66 14.22
N PHE A 221 -14.68 -8.33 14.98
CA PHE A 221 -13.94 -9.26 15.83
C PHE A 221 -14.29 -8.97 17.29
N ILE A 222 -15.01 -9.89 17.93
CA ILE A 222 -15.40 -9.77 19.34
C ILE A 222 -14.65 -10.75 20.22
N GLY A 223 -14.20 -10.30 21.37
CA GLY A 223 -13.48 -11.12 22.35
C GLY A 223 -12.54 -10.32 23.23
N ASN A 224 -12.08 -10.97 24.30
CA ASN A 224 -11.20 -10.37 25.30
C ASN A 224 -9.82 -9.97 24.72
N PRO A 225 -9.05 -9.09 25.39
CA PRO A 225 -7.67 -8.80 25.04
C PRO A 225 -6.82 -10.09 25.08
N GLY A 226 -5.84 -10.16 24.18
CA GLY A 226 -4.92 -11.32 24.15
C GLY A 226 -5.49 -12.59 23.49
N THR A 227 -6.70 -12.59 22.95
CA THR A 227 -7.30 -13.75 22.26
C THR A 227 -6.84 -13.91 20.81
N GLY A 228 -5.89 -13.09 20.34
CA GLY A 228 -5.28 -13.22 19.01
C GLY A 228 -5.98 -12.44 17.88
N LYS A 229 -6.93 -11.52 18.17
CA LYS A 229 -7.66 -10.74 17.16
C LYS A 229 -6.74 -10.08 16.13
N THR A 230 -5.73 -9.34 16.57
CA THR A 230 -4.76 -8.66 15.71
C THR A 230 -3.91 -9.63 14.90
N THR A 231 -3.45 -10.73 15.51
CA THR A 231 -2.67 -11.76 14.82
C THR A 231 -3.49 -12.40 13.71
N VAL A 232 -4.75 -12.70 13.98
CA VAL A 232 -5.67 -13.27 12.97
C VAL A 232 -5.95 -12.25 11.86
N ALA A 233 -6.10 -10.95 12.17
CA ALA A 233 -6.29 -9.94 11.15
C ALA A 233 -5.13 -9.91 10.12
N ARG A 234 -3.89 -10.09 10.59
CA ARG A 234 -2.71 -10.19 9.71
C ARG A 234 -2.74 -11.43 8.81
N TYR A 235 -3.06 -12.60 9.36
CA TYR A 235 -3.28 -13.81 8.54
C TYR A 235 -4.45 -13.65 7.58
N PHE A 236 -5.50 -12.99 8.03
CA PHE A 236 -6.68 -12.75 7.20
C PHE A 236 -6.37 -11.89 5.99
N GLY A 237 -5.55 -10.84 6.15
CA GLY A 237 -5.07 -10.02 5.05
C GLY A 237 -4.28 -10.83 4.01
N GLN A 238 -3.37 -11.68 4.47
CA GLN A 238 -2.60 -12.55 3.59
C GLN A 238 -3.49 -13.57 2.86
N ILE A 239 -4.50 -14.11 3.54
CA ILE A 239 -5.45 -15.04 2.93
C ILE A 239 -6.31 -14.34 1.89
N MET A 240 -6.84 -13.15 2.19
CA MET A 240 -7.62 -12.34 1.24
C MET A 240 -6.81 -12.01 -0.01
N ARG A 241 -5.52 -11.67 0.16
CA ARG A 241 -4.59 -11.48 -0.95
C ARG A 241 -4.42 -12.77 -1.76
N ASN A 242 -4.14 -13.89 -1.10
CA ASN A 242 -3.96 -15.19 -1.75
C ASN A 242 -5.19 -15.64 -2.54
N LEU A 243 -6.37 -15.18 -2.14
CA LEU A 243 -7.64 -15.42 -2.81
C LEU A 243 -7.96 -14.37 -3.90
N GLY A 244 -7.08 -13.38 -4.11
CA GLY A 244 -7.25 -12.32 -5.10
C GLY A 244 -8.31 -11.27 -4.74
N MET A 245 -8.75 -11.22 -3.46
CA MET A 245 -9.73 -10.24 -2.98
C MET A 245 -9.09 -8.88 -2.68
N LEU A 246 -7.87 -8.89 -2.20
CA LEU A 246 -7.07 -7.71 -1.92
C LEU A 246 -5.76 -7.80 -2.69
N LYS A 247 -5.29 -6.70 -3.26
CA LYS A 247 -4.04 -6.70 -4.03
C LYS A 247 -2.82 -6.87 -3.15
N ARG A 248 -2.80 -6.28 -1.95
CA ARG A 248 -1.66 -6.28 -1.02
C ARG A 248 -1.88 -7.14 0.20
N GLY A 249 -3.06 -7.06 0.82
CA GLY A 249 -3.42 -7.80 2.02
C GLY A 249 -2.63 -7.38 3.28
N HIS A 250 -1.94 -6.22 3.25
CA HIS A 250 -1.32 -5.64 4.42
C HIS A 250 -2.37 -5.17 5.42
N VAL A 251 -1.98 -4.99 6.68
CA VAL A 251 -2.88 -4.54 7.74
C VAL A 251 -2.35 -3.24 8.31
N VAL A 252 -3.18 -2.20 8.25
CA VAL A 252 -2.95 -0.94 8.96
C VAL A 252 -3.74 -1.00 10.26
N GLU A 253 -3.04 -0.94 11.38
CA GLU A 253 -3.60 -1.18 12.71
C GLU A 253 -3.64 0.12 13.50
N TYR A 254 -4.81 0.40 14.06
CA TYR A 254 -5.01 1.49 15.01
C TYR A 254 -5.85 0.99 16.19
N THR A 255 -5.56 1.50 17.38
CA THR A 255 -6.61 1.60 18.40
C THR A 255 -7.54 2.76 18.06
N ALA A 256 -8.76 2.76 18.55
CA ALA A 256 -9.67 3.90 18.34
C ALA A 256 -9.04 5.24 18.77
N THR A 257 -8.29 5.23 19.89
CA THR A 257 -7.60 6.42 20.42
C THR A 257 -6.47 6.87 19.49
N ASP A 258 -5.64 5.95 19.00
CA ASP A 258 -4.56 6.27 18.07
C ASP A 258 -5.09 6.78 16.74
N LEU A 259 -6.18 6.20 16.25
CA LEU A 259 -6.85 6.64 15.04
C LEU A 259 -7.37 8.08 15.19
N MET A 260 -8.01 8.42 16.31
CA MET A 260 -8.45 9.79 16.59
C MET A 260 -7.26 10.76 16.63
N ASN A 261 -6.17 10.38 17.28
CA ASN A 261 -4.98 11.21 17.36
C ASN A 261 -4.33 11.39 15.98
N GLU A 262 -4.24 10.34 15.17
CA GLU A 262 -3.68 10.40 13.82
C GLU A 262 -4.54 11.26 12.88
N VAL A 263 -5.86 11.08 12.88
CA VAL A 263 -6.78 11.88 12.06
C VAL A 263 -6.76 13.36 12.42
N PHE A 264 -6.72 13.67 13.72
CA PHE A 264 -6.78 15.07 14.20
C PHE A 264 -5.42 15.68 14.55
N ASN A 265 -4.31 15.09 14.07
CA ASN A 265 -3.00 15.70 14.16
C ASN A 265 -2.90 16.95 13.24
N ARG A 266 -1.73 17.63 13.27
CA ARG A 266 -1.51 18.85 12.48
C ARG A 266 -1.42 18.58 10.96
N GLU A 267 -1.03 17.38 10.57
CA GLU A 267 -0.84 16.99 9.19
C GLU A 267 -2.17 16.64 8.55
N ASN A 268 -2.94 15.77 9.18
CA ASN A 268 -4.21 15.26 8.65
C ASN A 268 -5.40 16.22 8.88
N ASN A 269 -5.30 17.10 9.88
CA ASN A 269 -6.27 18.19 10.17
C ASN A 269 -7.74 17.73 10.15
N GLY A 270 -8.05 16.57 10.71
CA GLY A 270 -9.38 15.98 10.75
C GLY A 270 -9.79 15.21 9.47
N ASN A 271 -8.87 14.99 8.54
CA ASN A 271 -9.16 14.26 7.32
C ASN A 271 -8.93 12.75 7.49
N PHE A 272 -9.97 12.01 7.83
CA PHE A 272 -9.93 10.55 7.96
C PHE A 272 -9.47 9.85 6.69
N VAL A 273 -9.82 10.37 5.51
CA VAL A 273 -9.50 9.75 4.21
C VAL A 273 -8.00 9.63 4.02
N GLU A 274 -7.21 10.62 4.45
CA GLU A 274 -5.74 10.56 4.35
C GLU A 274 -5.16 9.39 5.17
N VAL A 275 -5.71 9.15 6.35
CA VAL A 275 -5.27 8.05 7.21
C VAL A 275 -5.74 6.69 6.65
N ALA A 276 -6.99 6.62 6.19
CA ALA A 276 -7.58 5.38 5.68
C ALA A 276 -6.99 4.92 4.34
N LYS A 277 -6.43 5.83 3.54
CA LYS A 277 -5.73 5.49 2.29
C LYS A 277 -4.56 4.53 2.50
N LYS A 278 -3.88 4.59 3.63
CA LYS A 278 -2.80 3.68 3.98
C LYS A 278 -3.23 2.21 3.95
N ALA A 279 -4.52 1.94 4.19
CA ALA A 279 -5.09 0.60 4.21
C ALA A 279 -5.69 0.13 2.87
N LEU A 280 -5.67 0.96 1.81
CA LEU A 280 -6.19 0.55 0.50
C LEU A 280 -5.44 -0.66 -0.07
N ASP A 281 -6.19 -1.55 -0.70
CA ASP A 281 -5.72 -2.87 -1.17
C ASP A 281 -5.29 -3.82 -0.03
N GLY A 282 -5.69 -3.50 1.20
CA GLY A 282 -5.38 -4.21 2.44
C GLY A 282 -6.52 -4.14 3.46
N ILE A 283 -6.16 -4.22 4.71
CA ILE A 283 -7.08 -4.22 5.85
C ILE A 283 -6.85 -2.99 6.72
N LEU A 284 -7.92 -2.26 7.02
CA LEU A 284 -7.96 -1.30 8.13
C LEU A 284 -8.48 -2.02 9.38
N PHE A 285 -7.61 -2.23 10.36
CA PHE A 285 -7.96 -2.85 11.64
C PHE A 285 -8.06 -1.78 12.73
N ILE A 286 -9.24 -1.69 13.36
CA ILE A 286 -9.49 -0.72 14.43
C ILE A 286 -9.83 -1.50 15.70
N ASP A 287 -8.91 -1.53 16.66
CA ASP A 287 -9.15 -2.15 17.96
C ASP A 287 -9.86 -1.17 18.91
N GLU A 288 -10.64 -1.74 19.82
CA GLU A 288 -11.46 -0.99 20.77
C GLU A 288 -12.37 0.04 20.08
N ALA A 289 -12.92 -0.31 18.89
CA ALA A 289 -13.65 0.62 18.01
C ALA A 289 -14.85 1.29 18.69
N TYR A 290 -15.45 0.69 19.72
CA TYR A 290 -16.53 1.26 20.52
C TYR A 290 -16.13 2.59 21.20
N LEU A 291 -14.84 2.82 21.46
CA LEU A 291 -14.36 4.09 22.03
C LEU A 291 -14.57 5.28 21.10
N LEU A 292 -14.72 5.06 19.78
CA LEU A 292 -15.09 6.12 18.84
C LEU A 292 -16.50 6.66 19.13
N GLU A 293 -17.45 5.80 19.48
CA GLU A 293 -18.81 6.22 19.84
C GLU A 293 -18.84 6.89 21.22
N GLN A 294 -18.01 6.42 22.14
CA GLN A 294 -17.95 6.94 23.51
C GLN A 294 -17.21 8.28 23.61
N ASP A 295 -16.57 8.73 22.53
CA ASP A 295 -15.84 10.00 22.50
C ASP A 295 -16.80 11.21 22.59
N LYS A 296 -16.66 11.97 23.67
CA LYS A 296 -17.49 13.16 23.94
C LYS A 296 -17.05 14.42 23.20
N THR A 297 -15.92 14.36 22.49
CA THR A 297 -15.38 15.52 21.74
C THR A 297 -15.99 15.65 20.35
N GLY A 298 -16.72 14.63 19.87
CA GLY A 298 -17.30 14.55 18.53
C GLY A 298 -16.31 14.12 17.45
N ARG A 299 -15.04 13.88 17.81
CA ARG A 299 -14.02 13.38 16.86
C ARG A 299 -14.34 11.96 16.40
N GLY A 300 -14.70 11.09 17.35
CA GLY A 300 -15.05 9.72 17.06
C GLY A 300 -16.27 9.61 16.15
N GLU A 301 -17.33 10.39 16.39
CA GLU A 301 -18.52 10.45 15.53
C GLU A 301 -18.17 10.89 14.10
N SER A 302 -17.29 11.89 13.97
CA SER A 302 -16.80 12.36 12.67
C SER A 302 -16.07 11.23 11.91
N ILE A 303 -15.21 10.47 12.60
CA ILE A 303 -14.50 9.31 12.02
C ILE A 303 -15.49 8.22 11.61
N LEU A 304 -16.45 7.88 12.48
CA LEU A 304 -17.45 6.87 12.20
C LEU A 304 -18.27 7.19 10.93
N GLY A 305 -18.69 8.46 10.77
CA GLY A 305 -19.40 8.91 9.58
C GLY A 305 -18.54 8.85 8.30
N ALA A 306 -17.28 9.26 8.40
CA ALA A 306 -16.33 9.21 7.28
C ALA A 306 -15.97 7.76 6.91
N LEU A 307 -15.81 6.87 7.89
CA LEU A 307 -15.52 5.45 7.70
C LEU A 307 -16.61 4.77 6.88
N LEU A 308 -17.88 5.00 7.19
CA LEU A 308 -19.00 4.42 6.42
C LEU A 308 -18.95 4.79 4.94
N SER A 309 -18.73 6.07 4.66
CA SER A 309 -18.63 6.57 3.29
C SER A 309 -17.40 6.00 2.58
N TYR A 310 -16.29 5.86 3.29
CA TYR A 310 -15.05 5.32 2.74
C TYR A 310 -15.14 3.83 2.43
N MET A 311 -15.79 3.05 3.29
CA MET A 311 -16.08 1.63 3.08
C MET A 311 -16.92 1.40 1.81
N GLU A 312 -17.94 2.24 1.59
CA GLU A 312 -18.81 2.13 0.43
C GLU A 312 -18.08 2.44 -0.89
N ASN A 313 -17.28 3.50 -0.87
CA ASN A 313 -16.52 3.93 -2.06
C ASN A 313 -15.36 3.00 -2.43
N ASN A 314 -14.90 2.15 -1.50
CA ASN A 314 -13.73 1.28 -1.68
C ASN A 314 -14.04 -0.19 -1.32
N HIS A 315 -15.30 -0.61 -1.45
CA HIS A 315 -15.77 -1.93 -1.01
C HIS A 315 -15.07 -3.11 -1.72
N ASP A 316 -14.51 -2.89 -2.90
CA ASP A 316 -13.77 -3.85 -3.71
C ASP A 316 -12.27 -3.90 -3.42
N ARG A 317 -11.74 -2.90 -2.68
CA ARG A 317 -10.31 -2.71 -2.43
C ARG A 317 -9.94 -2.60 -0.95
N LEU A 318 -10.90 -2.56 -0.07
CA LEU A 318 -10.69 -2.36 1.36
C LEU A 318 -11.50 -3.36 2.17
N CYS A 319 -10.81 -4.05 3.07
CA CYS A 319 -11.45 -4.77 4.17
C CYS A 319 -11.33 -3.92 5.44
N VAL A 320 -12.42 -3.67 6.12
CA VAL A 320 -12.39 -3.05 7.46
C VAL A 320 -12.72 -4.12 8.49
N ILE A 321 -11.90 -4.19 9.52
CA ILE A 321 -12.11 -5.04 10.69
C ILE A 321 -12.18 -4.12 11.90
N VAL A 322 -13.32 -4.13 12.58
CA VAL A 322 -13.48 -3.45 13.87
C VAL A 322 -13.46 -4.49 14.98
N ALA A 323 -12.75 -4.22 16.06
CA ALA A 323 -12.58 -5.16 17.15
C ALA A 323 -12.89 -4.52 18.51
N GLY A 324 -13.29 -5.36 19.47
CA GLY A 324 -13.56 -4.94 20.84
C GLY A 324 -14.26 -6.00 21.66
N TYR A 325 -14.74 -5.59 22.84
CA TYR A 325 -15.55 -6.45 23.69
C TYR A 325 -16.93 -6.66 23.08
N GLU A 326 -17.54 -7.80 23.41
CA GLU A 326 -18.80 -8.22 22.79
C GLU A 326 -19.96 -7.26 23.01
N ASP A 327 -20.21 -6.89 24.25
CA ASP A 327 -21.34 -6.04 24.61
C ASP A 327 -21.20 -4.63 23.99
N GLU A 328 -20.02 -4.02 24.12
CA GLU A 328 -19.71 -2.69 23.59
C GLU A 328 -19.75 -2.67 22.04
N MET A 329 -19.28 -3.72 21.39
CA MET A 329 -19.33 -3.79 19.93
C MET A 329 -20.76 -4.02 19.42
N ASN A 330 -21.60 -4.77 20.14
CA ASN A 330 -23.01 -4.91 19.80
C ASN A 330 -23.74 -3.57 19.92
N ASP A 331 -23.48 -2.80 20.98
CA ASP A 331 -24.06 -1.47 21.17
C ASP A 331 -23.66 -0.53 20.01
N LEU A 332 -22.38 -0.46 19.65
CA LEU A 332 -21.88 0.34 18.52
C LEU A 332 -22.61 0.01 17.19
N ILE A 333 -22.84 -1.27 16.94
CA ILE A 333 -23.48 -1.71 15.68
C ILE A 333 -24.99 -1.49 15.71
N GLU A 334 -25.65 -1.64 16.86
CA GLU A 334 -27.09 -1.45 16.98
C GLU A 334 -27.50 0.04 16.92
N HIS A 335 -26.70 0.92 17.52
CA HIS A 335 -26.96 2.36 17.50
C HIS A 335 -26.81 2.98 16.11
N ASN A 336 -26.06 2.33 15.20
CA ASN A 336 -25.84 2.86 13.87
C ASN A 336 -26.29 1.88 12.77
N PRO A 337 -27.48 2.08 12.16
CA PRO A 337 -28.00 1.22 11.09
C PRO A 337 -27.08 1.09 9.88
N GLY A 338 -26.23 2.10 9.63
CA GLY A 338 -25.25 2.09 8.55
C GLY A 338 -24.19 0.98 8.75
N TYR A 339 -23.75 0.76 9.99
CA TYR A 339 -22.80 -0.30 10.32
C TYR A 339 -23.41 -1.69 10.17
N LYS A 340 -24.64 -1.90 10.67
CA LYS A 340 -25.34 -3.18 10.59
C LYS A 340 -25.45 -3.72 9.15
N ASN A 341 -25.59 -2.83 8.18
CA ASN A 341 -25.70 -3.21 6.78
C ASN A 341 -24.33 -3.53 6.12
N ARG A 342 -23.22 -3.02 6.65
CA ARG A 342 -21.88 -3.16 6.08
C ARG A 342 -21.08 -4.27 6.74
N PHE A 343 -21.16 -4.39 8.05
CA PHE A 343 -20.54 -5.48 8.80
C PHE A 343 -21.47 -6.70 8.85
N LYS A 344 -21.35 -7.57 7.86
CA LYS A 344 -22.24 -8.73 7.71
C LYS A 344 -21.79 -9.96 8.49
N GLN A 345 -20.57 -9.96 8.98
CA GLN A 345 -19.99 -11.14 9.65
C GLN A 345 -19.28 -10.74 10.94
N THR A 346 -19.71 -11.38 12.02
CA THR A 346 -19.09 -11.26 13.34
C THR A 346 -18.33 -12.54 13.65
N ILE A 347 -17.11 -12.40 14.14
CA ILE A 347 -16.24 -13.49 14.52
C ILE A 347 -15.95 -13.38 16.00
N ARG A 348 -16.28 -14.44 16.72
CA ARG A 348 -16.05 -14.51 18.13
C ARG A 348 -14.70 -15.17 18.40
N PHE A 349 -13.92 -14.54 19.24
CA PHE A 349 -12.67 -15.04 19.77
C PHE A 349 -12.90 -15.47 21.22
N ASP A 350 -13.00 -16.77 21.41
CA ASP A 350 -13.18 -17.34 22.75
C ASP A 350 -11.88 -17.23 23.55
N ASN A 351 -12.00 -17.22 24.87
CA ASN A 351 -10.82 -17.27 25.74
C ASN A 351 -10.13 -18.63 25.58
N TYR A 352 -8.81 -18.63 25.61
CA TYR A 352 -8.05 -19.85 25.60
C TYR A 352 -8.34 -20.69 26.88
N THR A 353 -8.45 -21.96 26.71
CA THR A 353 -8.53 -22.94 27.84
C THR A 353 -7.16 -23.06 28.53
N GLY A 354 -7.13 -23.61 29.72
CA GLY A 354 -5.86 -23.83 30.44
C GLY A 354 -4.90 -24.77 29.68
N GLU A 355 -5.43 -25.72 28.91
CA GLU A 355 -4.64 -26.62 28.06
C GLU A 355 -4.06 -25.88 26.87
N GLU A 356 -4.84 -25.05 26.17
CA GLU A 356 -4.39 -24.24 25.04
C GLU A 356 -3.34 -23.23 25.46
N LEU A 357 -3.44 -22.60 26.65
CA LEU A 357 -2.43 -21.68 27.17
C LEU A 357 -1.09 -22.36 27.50
N THR A 358 -1.07 -23.68 27.69
CA THR A 358 0.21 -24.40 27.87
C THR A 358 0.85 -24.82 26.57
N GLU A 359 0.11 -24.75 25.45
CA GLU A 359 0.57 -25.08 24.10
C GLU A 359 1.06 -23.84 23.35
N ILE A 360 0.57 -22.65 23.74
CA ILE A 360 1.01 -21.35 23.21
C ILE A 360 2.34 -20.95 23.83
#